data_e31e5601fadb09502e67fe98e090147d
#
_entry.id   e31e5601fadb09502e67fe98e090147d
#
_cell.length_a   1.000
_cell.length_b   1.000
_cell.length_c   1.000
_cell.angle_alpha   90.00
_cell.angle_beta   90.00
_cell.angle_gamma   90.00
#
_symmetry.space_group_name_H-M   'P 1'
#
loop_
_entity.id
_entity.type
_entity.pdbx_description
1 polymer ?
#
loop_
_entity_poly.entity_id
_entity_poly.type
_entity_poly.pdbx_seq_one_letter_code
_entity_poly.pdbx_strand_id
1 'polypeptide(L)'
;MNQSVSVSHADLESHAAKAGIAAESTGDLYWAVESELLGSTAVSEIRKLTVTRLKGVPQAAYITGAASEFGDGFQRLKSVGTGKFEIFTKLSAGSYNFTDGTEDGARKFVVEDGAIVESADAITCSEEGIYYILLDFLTGEATYNKIENMRYLSPNVKTQHTEKQIILPYQGNGVWYAEEVVPYLTDWDDDRYFFWAEVDGETTKFGADPGMSGDLNTAPEKGDPRFRVYWPIADVNGDDAGAFKMLHSYRGNTSKRVNITLDMSPDTEEYYNYIEYLD
;
A
#
# COMPACT_ATOMS: atom_id res chain seq x y z
N MET A 1 37.93 13.64 1.80
CA MET A 1 36.50 13.27 1.89
C MET A 1 36.38 11.78 1.74
N ASN A 2 35.83 11.10 2.74
CA ASN A 2 35.51 9.68 2.58
C ASN A 2 34.19 9.60 1.81
N GLN A 3 34.23 9.04 0.61
CA GLN A 3 33.02 8.71 -0.14
C GLN A 3 32.63 7.30 0.20
N SER A 4 31.37 7.07 0.54
CA SER A 4 30.77 5.75 0.77
C SER A 4 29.65 5.51 -0.23
N VAL A 5 29.55 4.29 -0.71
CA VAL A 5 28.44 3.83 -1.56
C VAL A 5 27.75 2.70 -0.80
N SER A 6 26.43 2.75 -0.70
CA SER A 6 25.62 1.67 -0.17
C SER A 6 25.00 0.89 -1.34
N VAL A 7 25.10 -0.42 -1.28
CA VAL A 7 24.44 -1.31 -2.25
C VAL A 7 23.31 -2.02 -1.51
N SER A 8 22.11 -1.98 -2.07
CA SER A 8 20.94 -2.63 -1.45
C SER A 8 21.01 -4.16 -1.56
N HIS A 9 20.31 -4.87 -0.68
CA HIS A 9 20.17 -6.33 -0.79
C HIS A 9 19.53 -6.74 -2.13
N ALA A 10 18.58 -5.96 -2.65
CA ALA A 10 17.96 -6.21 -3.94
C ALA A 10 18.96 -6.14 -5.09
N ASP A 11 19.86 -5.15 -5.07
CA ASP A 11 20.92 -5.02 -6.08
C ASP A 11 21.90 -6.18 -6.00
N LEU A 12 22.31 -6.55 -4.78
CA LEU A 12 23.22 -7.70 -4.56
C LEU A 12 22.60 -9.01 -5.05
N GLU A 13 21.32 -9.26 -4.76
CA GLU A 13 20.57 -10.42 -5.22
C GLU A 13 20.48 -10.44 -6.76
N SER A 14 20.17 -9.29 -7.37
CA SER A 14 20.12 -9.14 -8.83
C SER A 14 21.48 -9.42 -9.49
N HIS A 15 22.56 -8.88 -8.94
CA HIS A 15 23.90 -9.10 -9.44
C HIS A 15 24.35 -10.55 -9.25
N ALA A 16 24.03 -11.17 -8.13
CA ALA A 16 24.35 -12.58 -7.87
C ALA A 16 23.61 -13.50 -8.84
N ALA A 17 22.32 -13.23 -9.12
CA ALA A 17 21.56 -13.96 -10.12
C ALA A 17 22.17 -13.84 -11.52
N LYS A 18 22.54 -12.61 -11.96
CA LYS A 18 23.20 -12.37 -13.25
C LYS A 18 24.56 -13.03 -13.36
N ALA A 19 25.28 -13.16 -12.24
CA ALA A 19 26.55 -13.89 -12.17
C ALA A 19 26.37 -15.41 -12.19
N GLY A 20 25.13 -15.93 -12.24
CA GLY A 20 24.85 -17.35 -12.31
C GLY A 20 24.94 -18.08 -10.95
N ILE A 21 25.01 -17.37 -9.83
CA ILE A 21 24.92 -17.97 -8.51
C ILE A 21 23.47 -18.46 -8.33
N ALA A 22 23.27 -19.76 -8.07
CA ALA A 22 21.93 -20.31 -7.88
C ALA A 22 21.29 -19.81 -6.56
N ALA A 23 19.95 -19.81 -6.48
CA ALA A 23 19.25 -19.56 -5.23
C ALA A 23 19.75 -20.56 -4.14
N GLU A 24 19.77 -20.13 -2.88
CA GLU A 24 20.27 -20.88 -1.72
C GLU A 24 21.75 -21.29 -1.81
N SER A 25 22.48 -20.72 -2.77
CA SER A 25 23.90 -21.03 -2.97
C SER A 25 24.77 -19.81 -2.65
N THR A 26 25.99 -20.11 -2.18
CA THR A 26 27.03 -19.11 -1.92
C THR A 26 27.97 -19.02 -3.12
N GLY A 27 28.27 -17.80 -3.53
CA GLY A 27 29.20 -17.52 -4.62
C GLY A 27 29.92 -16.20 -4.46
N ASP A 28 30.85 -15.92 -5.33
CA ASP A 28 31.71 -14.75 -5.29
C ASP A 28 31.31 -13.74 -6.38
N LEU A 29 31.10 -12.48 -5.98
CA LEU A 29 31.01 -11.32 -6.86
C LEU A 29 32.32 -10.56 -6.83
N TYR A 30 32.69 -9.99 -7.96
CA TYR A 30 33.85 -9.13 -8.09
C TYR A 30 33.42 -7.75 -8.50
N TRP A 31 33.97 -6.73 -7.85
CA TRP A 31 33.65 -5.34 -8.09
C TRP A 31 34.86 -4.44 -8.10
N ALA A 32 34.74 -3.34 -8.82
CA ALA A 32 35.74 -2.26 -8.85
C ALA A 32 35.00 -0.92 -8.92
N VAL A 33 35.65 0.14 -8.52
CA VAL A 33 35.15 1.50 -8.69
C VAL A 33 35.83 2.11 -9.90
N GLU A 34 35.03 2.62 -10.84
CA GLU A 34 35.50 3.40 -11.96
C GLU A 34 35.20 4.89 -11.68
N SER A 35 36.18 5.72 -11.90
CA SER A 35 36.02 7.17 -11.79
C SER A 35 36.50 7.84 -13.07
N GLU A 36 35.72 8.82 -13.53
CA GLU A 36 36.06 9.63 -14.69
C GLU A 36 36.25 11.08 -14.28
N LEU A 37 37.35 11.68 -14.69
CA LEU A 37 37.64 13.09 -14.52
C LEU A 37 38.29 13.67 -15.77
N LEU A 38 37.66 14.67 -16.37
CA LEU A 38 38.15 15.38 -17.57
C LEU A 38 38.59 14.45 -18.72
N GLY A 39 37.83 13.38 -18.96
CA GLY A 39 38.09 12.42 -20.03
C GLY A 39 39.19 11.38 -19.69
N SER A 40 39.66 11.36 -18.46
CA SER A 40 40.58 10.32 -17.95
C SER A 40 39.83 9.39 -17.03
N THR A 41 39.92 8.09 -17.32
CA THR A 41 39.29 7.04 -16.49
C THR A 41 40.34 6.37 -15.58
N ALA A 42 39.97 6.19 -14.32
CA ALA A 42 40.76 5.42 -13.37
C ALA A 42 39.89 4.32 -12.75
N VAL A 43 40.40 3.11 -12.69
CA VAL A 43 39.73 1.93 -12.12
C VAL A 43 40.48 1.50 -10.86
N SER A 44 39.74 1.24 -9.77
CA SER A 44 40.33 0.69 -8.53
C SER A 44 40.83 -0.75 -8.71
N GLU A 45 41.52 -1.26 -7.72
CA GLU A 45 41.74 -2.71 -7.61
C GLU A 45 40.39 -3.46 -7.60
N ILE A 46 40.40 -4.68 -8.16
CA ILE A 46 39.24 -5.59 -8.12
C ILE A 46 39.15 -6.17 -6.72
N ARG A 47 37.98 -6.09 -6.11
CA ARG A 47 37.68 -6.66 -4.81
C ARG A 47 36.64 -7.76 -4.93
N LYS A 48 36.70 -8.70 -4.01
CA LYS A 48 35.79 -9.84 -3.92
C LYS A 48 34.78 -9.61 -2.79
N LEU A 49 33.53 -9.97 -3.07
CA LEU A 49 32.44 -10.05 -2.10
C LEU A 49 31.82 -11.46 -2.22
N THR A 50 31.81 -12.21 -1.13
CA THR A 50 31.11 -13.50 -1.08
C THR A 50 29.68 -13.25 -0.62
N VAL A 51 28.70 -13.71 -1.42
CA VAL A 51 27.27 -13.57 -1.16
C VAL A 51 26.61 -14.93 -1.11
N THR A 52 25.64 -15.09 -0.21
CA THR A 52 24.71 -16.23 -0.21
C THR A 52 23.38 -15.72 -0.71
N ARG A 53 22.90 -16.29 -1.83
CA ARG A 53 21.59 -15.94 -2.35
C ARG A 53 20.50 -16.53 -1.46
N LEU A 54 19.45 -15.71 -1.28
CA LEU A 54 18.26 -16.16 -0.58
C LEU A 54 17.54 -17.27 -1.37
N LYS A 55 16.75 -18.07 -0.69
CA LYS A 55 15.75 -18.93 -1.30
C LYS A 55 14.89 -18.06 -2.21
N GLY A 56 14.57 -18.56 -3.40
CA GLY A 56 13.95 -17.73 -4.45
C GLY A 56 12.83 -16.84 -3.92
N VAL A 57 12.92 -15.54 -4.21
CA VAL A 57 11.91 -14.55 -3.83
C VAL A 57 10.58 -14.94 -4.46
N PRO A 58 9.48 -14.98 -3.70
CA PRO A 58 8.15 -15.25 -4.24
C PRO A 58 7.77 -14.34 -5.42
N GLN A 59 7.09 -14.90 -6.41
CA GLN A 59 6.53 -14.13 -7.52
C GLN A 59 5.08 -13.69 -7.25
N ALA A 60 4.46 -14.29 -6.25
CA ALA A 60 3.14 -13.96 -5.73
C ALA A 60 3.11 -14.27 -4.24
N ALA A 61 2.20 -13.64 -3.51
CA ALA A 61 1.90 -13.99 -2.14
C ALA A 61 0.39 -14.04 -1.93
N TYR A 62 -0.03 -14.92 -1.03
CA TYR A 62 -1.42 -15.13 -0.67
C TYR A 62 -1.55 -15.22 0.84
N ILE A 63 -2.72 -14.88 1.37
CA ILE A 63 -3.12 -15.16 2.74
C ILE A 63 -4.25 -16.19 2.74
N THR A 64 -4.19 -17.16 3.64
CA THR A 64 -5.18 -18.23 3.78
C THR A 64 -5.29 -18.68 5.23
N GLY A 65 -6.43 -19.26 5.61
CA GLY A 65 -6.69 -19.80 6.94
C GLY A 65 -7.90 -19.14 7.60
N ALA A 66 -8.41 -19.78 8.65
CA ALA A 66 -9.68 -19.41 9.28
C ALA A 66 -9.77 -17.96 9.77
N ALA A 67 -8.62 -17.32 10.04
CA ALA A 67 -8.57 -15.91 10.45
C ALA A 67 -8.64 -14.94 9.27
N SER A 68 -8.38 -15.36 8.03
CA SER A 68 -8.45 -14.50 6.85
C SER A 68 -9.89 -14.32 6.37
N GLU A 69 -10.16 -13.28 5.60
CA GLU A 69 -11.50 -13.01 5.05
C GLU A 69 -12.02 -14.13 4.15
N PHE A 70 -11.13 -14.88 3.52
CA PHE A 70 -11.47 -15.95 2.58
C PHE A 70 -11.45 -17.34 3.24
N GLY A 71 -11.21 -17.41 4.56
CA GLY A 71 -11.11 -18.67 5.28
C GLY A 71 -10.03 -19.56 4.68
N ASP A 72 -10.38 -20.81 4.39
CA ASP A 72 -9.46 -21.76 3.76
C ASP A 72 -9.20 -21.47 2.25
N GLY A 73 -9.85 -20.46 1.69
CA GLY A 73 -9.52 -19.93 0.37
C GLY A 73 -8.25 -19.08 0.38
N PHE A 74 -7.79 -18.71 -0.80
CA PHE A 74 -6.57 -17.90 -0.96
C PHE A 74 -6.95 -16.50 -1.41
N GLN A 75 -6.58 -15.48 -0.62
CA GLN A 75 -6.66 -14.09 -1.03
C GLN A 75 -5.27 -13.65 -1.50
N ARG A 76 -5.18 -13.19 -2.75
CA ARG A 76 -3.91 -12.74 -3.32
C ARG A 76 -3.52 -11.40 -2.72
N LEU A 77 -2.23 -11.22 -2.41
CA LEU A 77 -1.65 -9.93 -2.07
C LEU A 77 -1.26 -9.20 -3.37
N LYS A 78 -1.41 -7.89 -3.37
CA LYS A 78 -0.97 -7.00 -4.45
C LYS A 78 0.55 -6.92 -4.49
N SER A 79 1.14 -7.12 -5.67
CA SER A 79 2.57 -6.90 -5.85
C SER A 79 2.85 -5.40 -6.03
N VAL A 80 3.70 -4.85 -5.18
CA VAL A 80 4.12 -3.43 -5.21
C VAL A 80 5.61 -3.26 -5.49
N GLY A 81 6.26 -4.33 -5.87
CA GLY A 81 7.67 -4.38 -6.24
C GLY A 81 8.20 -5.80 -6.24
N THR A 82 9.43 -5.99 -6.66
CA THR A 82 10.07 -7.32 -6.63
C THR A 82 10.10 -7.82 -5.20
N GLY A 83 9.42 -8.94 -4.93
CA GLY A 83 9.35 -9.57 -3.61
C GLY A 83 8.62 -8.75 -2.54
N LYS A 84 7.87 -7.71 -2.93
CA LYS A 84 7.05 -6.90 -2.03
C LYS A 84 5.58 -7.09 -2.37
N PHE A 85 4.81 -7.43 -1.34
CA PHE A 85 3.39 -7.72 -1.48
C PHE A 85 2.62 -7.07 -0.34
N GLU A 86 1.51 -6.44 -0.68
CA GLU A 86 0.67 -5.77 0.32
C GLU A 86 -0.80 -6.14 0.18
N ILE A 87 -1.55 -5.94 1.25
CA ILE A 87 -2.99 -6.17 1.28
C ILE A 87 -3.64 -5.34 2.39
N PHE A 88 -4.85 -4.85 2.09
CA PHE A 88 -5.81 -4.42 3.10
C PHE A 88 -6.82 -5.54 3.30
N THR A 89 -6.87 -6.11 4.49
CA THR A 89 -7.72 -7.27 4.79
C THR A 89 -8.21 -7.25 6.22
N LYS A 90 -9.33 -7.91 6.48
CA LYS A 90 -9.80 -8.14 7.83
C LYS A 90 -9.24 -9.46 8.36
N LEU A 91 -8.71 -9.42 9.58
CA LEU A 91 -8.37 -10.60 10.36
C LEU A 91 -9.40 -10.81 11.47
N SER A 92 -9.80 -12.05 11.66
CA SER A 92 -10.73 -12.49 12.70
C SER A 92 -10.03 -13.48 13.65
N ALA A 93 -10.71 -13.93 14.69
CA ALA A 93 -10.18 -14.96 15.58
C ALA A 93 -9.88 -16.25 14.80
N GLY A 94 -8.72 -16.85 15.04
CA GLY A 94 -8.28 -18.06 14.38
C GLY A 94 -6.81 -17.99 13.97
N SER A 95 -6.45 -18.84 13.02
CA SER A 95 -5.08 -18.90 12.49
C SER A 95 -5.04 -18.72 10.98
N TYR A 96 -3.91 -18.24 10.49
CA TYR A 96 -3.65 -18.01 9.07
C TYR A 96 -2.17 -18.21 8.73
N ASN A 97 -1.87 -18.31 7.44
CA ASN A 97 -0.52 -18.32 6.90
C ASN A 97 -0.45 -17.40 5.68
N PHE A 98 0.77 -17.02 5.33
CA PHE A 98 1.06 -16.56 3.98
C PHE A 98 1.62 -17.72 3.16
N THR A 99 1.38 -17.68 1.84
CA THR A 99 1.92 -18.70 0.91
C THR A 99 2.41 -18.02 -0.37
N ASP A 100 3.34 -18.66 -1.09
CA ASP A 100 3.79 -18.16 -2.40
C ASP A 100 3.08 -18.78 -3.59
N GLY A 101 2.09 -19.63 -3.34
CA GLY A 101 1.23 -20.27 -4.32
C GLY A 101 -0.05 -20.78 -3.68
N THR A 102 -0.93 -21.35 -4.51
CA THR A 102 -2.23 -21.92 -4.08
C THR A 102 -2.27 -23.45 -4.26
N GLU A 103 -1.19 -24.03 -4.80
CA GLU A 103 -1.05 -25.45 -5.04
C GLU A 103 -0.52 -26.20 -3.82
N ASP A 104 -0.75 -27.50 -3.82
CA ASP A 104 -0.15 -28.39 -2.82
C ASP A 104 1.40 -28.31 -2.92
N GLY A 105 2.03 -28.01 -1.79
CA GLY A 105 3.49 -27.87 -1.73
C GLY A 105 4.00 -26.43 -1.89
N ALA A 106 3.11 -25.43 -2.07
CA ALA A 106 3.49 -24.03 -1.94
C ALA A 106 4.15 -23.77 -0.58
N ARG A 107 5.19 -22.93 -0.57
CA ARG A 107 5.85 -22.55 0.67
C ARG A 107 4.89 -21.79 1.56
N LYS A 108 4.98 -22.05 2.87
CA LYS A 108 4.21 -21.35 3.88
C LYS A 108 5.14 -20.44 4.68
N PHE A 109 4.61 -19.30 5.06
CA PHE A 109 5.34 -18.30 5.82
C PHE A 109 4.49 -17.86 7.01
N VAL A 110 5.18 -17.63 8.12
CA VAL A 110 4.67 -16.96 9.32
C VAL A 110 5.43 -15.67 9.53
N VAL A 111 4.93 -14.83 10.43
CA VAL A 111 5.64 -13.63 10.88
C VAL A 111 5.90 -13.76 12.36
N GLU A 112 7.19 -13.72 12.74
CA GLU A 112 7.68 -13.81 14.11
C GLU A 112 8.50 -12.54 14.40
N ASP A 113 8.07 -11.76 15.38
CA ASP A 113 8.74 -10.50 15.76
C ASP A 113 9.02 -9.56 14.58
N GLY A 114 8.09 -9.50 13.61
CA GLY A 114 8.23 -8.68 12.40
C GLY A 114 9.05 -9.33 11.29
N ALA A 115 9.65 -10.49 11.51
CA ALA A 115 10.41 -11.22 10.49
C ALA A 115 9.54 -12.27 9.77
N ILE A 116 9.70 -12.36 8.44
CA ILE A 116 9.08 -13.40 7.62
C ILE A 116 9.89 -14.67 7.74
N VAL A 117 9.29 -15.75 8.22
CA VAL A 117 9.92 -17.05 8.43
C VAL A 117 9.18 -18.11 7.62
N GLU A 118 9.90 -18.92 6.84
CA GLU A 118 9.31 -20.11 6.21
C GLU A 118 9.02 -21.16 7.29
N SER A 119 7.77 -21.52 7.48
CA SER A 119 7.33 -22.45 8.53
C SER A 119 6.06 -23.17 8.12
N ALA A 120 5.91 -24.41 8.58
CA ALA A 120 4.66 -25.15 8.47
C ALA A 120 3.62 -24.74 9.53
N ASP A 121 4.04 -23.98 10.55
CA ASP A 121 3.18 -23.47 11.61
C ASP A 121 2.20 -22.41 11.06
N ALA A 122 1.29 -21.96 11.90
CA ALA A 122 0.32 -20.93 11.57
C ALA A 122 0.45 -19.73 12.52
N ILE A 123 0.17 -18.53 12.00
CA ILE A 123 0.05 -17.31 12.79
C ILE A 123 -1.31 -17.33 13.49
N THR A 124 -1.33 -17.11 14.80
CA THR A 124 -2.58 -16.90 15.52
C THR A 124 -2.92 -15.42 15.51
N CYS A 125 -4.12 -15.08 15.03
CA CYS A 125 -4.63 -13.72 15.11
C CYS A 125 -4.89 -13.39 16.60
N SER A 126 -4.09 -12.48 17.14
CA SER A 126 -4.17 -12.06 18.55
C SER A 126 -5.18 -10.93 18.76
N GLU A 127 -5.45 -10.14 17.75
CA GLU A 127 -6.37 -9.03 17.79
C GLU A 127 -7.13 -8.93 16.47
N GLU A 128 -8.45 -8.99 16.53
CA GLU A 128 -9.31 -8.86 15.36
C GLU A 128 -9.32 -7.42 14.86
N GLY A 129 -9.36 -7.22 13.54
CA GLY A 129 -9.40 -5.89 12.96
C GLY A 129 -9.19 -5.88 11.46
N ILE A 130 -9.21 -4.70 10.89
CA ILE A 130 -8.79 -4.46 9.52
C ILE A 130 -7.33 -4.05 9.56
N TYR A 131 -6.52 -4.66 8.70
CA TYR A 131 -5.08 -4.44 8.67
C TYR A 131 -4.61 -4.09 7.26
N TYR A 132 -3.65 -3.20 7.20
CA TYR A 132 -2.69 -3.16 6.11
C TYR A 132 -1.53 -4.07 6.49
N ILE A 133 -1.18 -4.97 5.59
CA ILE A 133 -0.07 -5.90 5.76
C ILE A 133 0.86 -5.75 4.57
N LEU A 134 2.14 -5.51 4.84
CA LEU A 134 3.21 -5.49 3.83
C LEU A 134 4.20 -6.59 4.14
N LEU A 135 4.48 -7.43 3.16
CA LEU A 135 5.54 -8.44 3.21
C LEU A 135 6.68 -8.01 2.28
N ASP A 136 7.86 -7.82 2.81
CA ASP A 136 9.08 -7.55 2.04
C ASP A 136 10.01 -8.77 2.12
N PHE A 137 9.95 -9.65 1.15
CA PHE A 137 10.78 -10.84 1.08
C PHE A 137 12.25 -10.54 0.74
N LEU A 138 12.59 -9.32 0.34
CA LEU A 138 13.98 -8.93 0.11
C LEU A 138 14.69 -8.57 1.41
N THR A 139 13.97 -7.93 2.35
CA THR A 139 14.51 -7.64 3.68
C THR A 139 14.17 -8.73 4.69
N GLY A 140 13.17 -9.56 4.39
CA GLY A 140 12.62 -10.56 5.31
C GLY A 140 11.73 -9.95 6.39
N GLU A 141 11.19 -8.74 6.18
CA GLU A 141 10.40 -8.01 7.15
C GLU A 141 8.92 -7.96 6.77
N ALA A 142 8.06 -7.98 7.76
CA ALA A 142 6.64 -7.76 7.62
C ALA A 142 6.18 -6.58 8.47
N THR A 143 5.29 -5.77 7.91
CA THR A 143 4.64 -4.66 8.61
C THR A 143 3.15 -4.94 8.72
N TYR A 144 2.58 -4.68 9.89
CA TYR A 144 1.15 -4.72 10.16
C TYR A 144 0.73 -3.38 10.73
N ASN A 145 -0.25 -2.74 10.10
CA ASN A 145 -0.85 -1.54 10.63
C ASN A 145 -2.36 -1.74 10.74
N LYS A 146 -2.91 -1.54 11.93
CA LYS A 146 -4.36 -1.63 12.16
C LYS A 146 -5.04 -0.39 11.62
N ILE A 147 -6.11 -0.60 10.85
CA ILE A 147 -6.89 0.47 10.20
C ILE A 147 -8.26 0.57 10.88
N GLU A 148 -8.55 1.73 11.44
CA GLU A 148 -9.83 1.99 12.12
C GLU A 148 -10.45 3.28 11.60
N ASN A 149 -11.77 3.40 11.74
CA ASN A 149 -12.51 4.63 11.50
C ASN A 149 -12.26 5.30 10.13
N MET A 150 -12.20 4.50 9.05
CA MET A 150 -12.10 5.06 7.69
C MET A 150 -13.28 6.00 7.43
N ARG A 151 -13.00 7.22 6.98
CA ARG A 151 -14.01 8.26 6.77
C ARG A 151 -13.68 9.18 5.62
N TYR A 152 -14.69 9.61 4.91
CA TYR A 152 -14.68 10.71 3.96
C TYR A 152 -14.76 12.04 4.70
N LEU A 153 -13.93 13.00 4.30
CA LEU A 153 -13.96 14.37 4.82
C LEU A 153 -13.77 15.37 3.70
N SER A 154 -14.48 16.49 3.78
CA SER A 154 -14.03 17.73 3.14
C SER A 154 -13.23 18.59 4.13
N PRO A 155 -12.33 19.50 3.68
CA PRO A 155 -11.60 20.41 4.56
C PRO A 155 -12.54 21.21 5.47
N ASN A 156 -13.67 21.68 4.97
CA ASN A 156 -14.64 22.41 5.76
C ASN A 156 -15.34 21.54 6.81
N VAL A 157 -15.65 20.30 6.47
CA VAL A 157 -16.20 19.34 7.44
C VAL A 157 -15.20 19.07 8.55
N LYS A 158 -13.90 18.96 8.20
CA LYS A 158 -12.84 18.77 9.18
C LYS A 158 -12.78 19.87 10.24
N THR A 159 -12.91 21.13 9.82
CA THR A 159 -12.68 22.29 10.69
C THR A 159 -13.94 22.84 11.35
N GLN A 160 -15.08 22.75 10.69
CA GLN A 160 -16.29 23.43 11.10
C GLN A 160 -17.50 22.50 11.34
N HIS A 161 -17.50 21.31 10.73
CA HIS A 161 -18.61 20.36 10.72
C HIS A 161 -18.14 18.93 10.93
N THR A 162 -17.36 18.68 11.99
CA THR A 162 -16.82 17.35 12.29
C THR A 162 -17.92 16.30 12.48
N GLU A 163 -19.09 16.69 12.92
CA GLU A 163 -20.25 15.82 13.06
C GLU A 163 -20.83 15.32 11.73
N LYS A 164 -20.43 15.93 10.60
CA LYS A 164 -20.86 15.55 9.26
C LYS A 164 -19.84 14.70 8.51
N GLN A 165 -18.82 14.20 9.21
CA GLN A 165 -17.90 13.23 8.64
C GLN A 165 -18.66 11.96 8.28
N ILE A 166 -18.35 11.39 7.09
CA ILE A 166 -18.99 10.18 6.61
C ILE A 166 -18.09 9.01 6.92
N ILE A 167 -18.52 8.13 7.82
CA ILE A 167 -17.83 6.87 8.08
C ILE A 167 -18.06 5.92 6.91
N LEU A 168 -17.01 5.29 6.42
CA LEU A 168 -17.06 4.27 5.39
C LEU A 168 -16.90 2.89 6.04
N PRO A 169 -17.97 2.10 6.15
CA PRO A 169 -17.87 0.70 6.57
C PRO A 169 -17.00 -0.11 5.62
N TYR A 170 -16.18 -0.99 6.19
CA TYR A 170 -15.41 -1.96 5.42
C TYR A 170 -16.33 -3.04 4.85
N GLN A 171 -16.16 -3.35 3.56
CA GLN A 171 -16.99 -4.29 2.82
C GLN A 171 -16.29 -5.63 2.54
N GLY A 172 -15.02 -5.75 2.90
CA GLY A 172 -14.16 -6.87 2.57
C GLY A 172 -13.22 -6.55 1.40
N ASN A 173 -12.19 -7.39 1.25
CA ASN A 173 -11.22 -7.33 0.15
C ASN A 173 -10.60 -5.95 -0.09
N GLY A 174 -10.33 -5.18 0.97
CA GLY A 174 -9.73 -3.84 0.86
C GLY A 174 -10.69 -2.76 0.38
N VAL A 175 -11.99 -2.97 0.41
CA VAL A 175 -12.98 -2.00 -0.05
C VAL A 175 -13.75 -1.39 1.13
N TRP A 176 -13.88 -0.05 1.13
CA TRP A 176 -14.78 0.70 2.00
C TRP A 176 -15.84 1.41 1.17
N TYR A 177 -17.07 1.43 1.68
CA TYR A 177 -18.21 1.98 0.94
C TYR A 177 -19.26 2.58 1.87
N ALA A 178 -19.86 3.68 1.42
CA ALA A 178 -21.06 4.25 2.03
C ALA A 178 -21.99 4.83 0.96
N GLU A 179 -23.30 4.70 1.17
CA GLU A 179 -24.32 5.50 0.51
C GLU A 179 -24.76 6.58 1.50
N GLU A 180 -24.51 7.85 1.15
CA GLU A 180 -24.74 8.96 2.07
C GLU A 180 -25.11 10.26 1.33
N VAL A 181 -25.50 11.25 2.11
CA VAL A 181 -25.73 12.59 1.62
C VAL A 181 -24.52 13.45 1.92
N VAL A 182 -23.78 13.83 0.88
CA VAL A 182 -22.70 14.81 1.03
C VAL A 182 -23.32 16.19 1.27
N PRO A 183 -23.02 16.81 2.41
CA PRO A 183 -23.62 18.09 2.77
C PRO A 183 -23.14 19.21 1.84
N TYR A 184 -24.03 20.11 1.49
CA TYR A 184 -23.63 21.38 0.88
C TYR A 184 -22.98 22.28 1.94
N LEU A 185 -21.78 22.74 1.67
CA LEU A 185 -21.03 23.63 2.56
C LEU A 185 -21.12 25.06 2.01
N THR A 186 -21.91 25.91 2.67
CA THR A 186 -22.26 27.25 2.18
C THR A 186 -21.14 28.25 2.25
N ASP A 187 -20.15 28.05 3.12
CA ASP A 187 -19.24 29.13 3.49
C ASP A 187 -18.08 29.32 2.50
N TRP A 188 -17.71 28.30 1.72
CA TRP A 188 -16.56 28.36 0.82
C TRP A 188 -16.79 27.71 -0.54
N ASP A 189 -17.96 27.10 -0.79
CA ASP A 189 -18.22 26.30 -2.00
C ASP A 189 -17.05 25.33 -2.32
N ASP A 190 -16.53 24.73 -1.25
CA ASP A 190 -15.35 23.88 -1.32
C ASP A 190 -15.75 22.47 -1.76
N ASP A 191 -15.25 22.04 -2.90
CA ASP A 191 -15.50 20.74 -3.53
C ASP A 191 -14.40 19.71 -3.25
N ARG A 192 -13.42 20.06 -2.42
CA ARG A 192 -12.31 19.18 -2.08
C ARG A 192 -12.73 18.16 -1.04
N TYR A 193 -12.14 16.97 -1.14
CA TYR A 193 -12.30 15.89 -0.17
C TYR A 193 -11.06 14.99 -0.12
N PHE A 194 -10.95 14.20 0.93
CA PHE A 194 -9.96 13.15 1.12
C PHE A 194 -10.53 12.12 2.09
N PHE A 195 -9.78 11.05 2.31
CA PHE A 195 -10.13 10.04 3.31
C PHE A 195 -9.13 10.09 4.47
N TRP A 196 -9.63 9.78 5.65
CA TRP A 196 -8.85 9.64 6.86
C TRP A 196 -9.18 8.32 7.54
N ALA A 197 -8.15 7.72 8.14
CA ALA A 197 -8.32 6.59 9.04
C ALA A 197 -7.38 6.76 10.24
N GLU A 198 -7.65 6.03 11.28
CA GLU A 198 -6.69 5.81 12.36
C GLU A 198 -5.85 4.60 11.97
N VAL A 199 -4.55 4.81 11.83
CA VAL A 199 -3.55 3.78 11.50
C VAL A 199 -2.69 3.61 12.75
N ASP A 200 -2.83 2.47 13.44
CA ASP A 200 -2.22 2.24 14.75
C ASP A 200 -2.51 3.35 15.77
N GLY A 201 -3.72 3.91 15.71
CA GLY A 201 -4.18 5.01 16.58
C GLY A 201 -3.77 6.41 16.13
N GLU A 202 -2.98 6.55 15.07
CA GLU A 202 -2.56 7.85 14.53
C GLU A 202 -3.42 8.22 13.31
N THR A 203 -3.95 9.45 13.29
CA THR A 203 -4.75 9.91 12.16
C THR A 203 -3.89 10.03 10.91
N THR A 204 -4.25 9.27 9.89
CA THR A 204 -3.52 9.17 8.62
C THR A 204 -4.42 9.57 7.45
N LYS A 205 -3.89 10.34 6.53
CA LYS A 205 -4.56 10.83 5.33
C LYS A 205 -4.33 9.91 4.15
N PHE A 206 -5.42 9.60 3.44
CA PHE A 206 -5.45 8.92 2.16
C PHE A 206 -5.99 9.91 1.12
N GLY A 207 -5.23 10.16 0.07
CA GLY A 207 -5.54 11.23 -0.86
C GLY A 207 -4.93 11.07 -2.23
N ALA A 208 -5.06 12.10 -3.06
CA ALA A 208 -4.43 12.18 -4.37
C ALA A 208 -2.93 12.43 -4.26
N ASP A 209 -2.21 12.19 -5.37
CA ASP A 209 -0.84 12.68 -5.50
C ASP A 209 -0.81 14.20 -5.26
N PRO A 210 -0.01 14.68 -4.29
CA PRO A 210 0.08 16.11 -3.99
C PRO A 210 0.48 16.98 -5.20
N GLY A 211 1.09 16.39 -6.23
CA GLY A 211 1.43 17.06 -7.47
C GLY A 211 0.29 17.18 -8.49
N MET A 212 -0.84 16.51 -8.26
CA MET A 212 -1.97 16.44 -9.21
C MET A 212 -3.20 17.24 -8.78
N SER A 213 -3.04 18.47 -8.33
CA SER A 213 -4.19 19.35 -8.08
C SER A 213 -4.77 19.88 -9.39
N GLY A 214 -5.69 19.16 -10.00
CA GLY A 214 -6.40 19.55 -11.22
C GLY A 214 -7.84 19.97 -10.93
N ASP A 215 -8.35 20.96 -11.68
CA ASP A 215 -9.79 21.26 -11.70
C ASP A 215 -10.50 20.12 -12.43
N LEU A 216 -11.34 19.38 -11.70
CA LEU A 216 -11.98 18.18 -12.21
C LEU A 216 -13.44 18.51 -12.56
N ASN A 217 -13.68 18.81 -13.83
CA ASN A 217 -15.03 18.98 -14.38
C ASN A 217 -15.67 17.65 -14.80
N THR A 218 -15.15 16.54 -14.31
CA THR A 218 -15.66 15.20 -14.60
C THR A 218 -15.90 14.43 -13.31
N ALA A 219 -16.95 13.62 -13.27
CA ALA A 219 -17.21 12.75 -12.13
C ALA A 219 -16.03 11.80 -11.91
N PRO A 220 -15.73 11.46 -10.63
CA PRO A 220 -14.75 10.42 -10.31
C PRO A 220 -15.20 9.07 -10.90
N GLU A 221 -14.53 8.63 -11.95
CA GLU A 221 -14.78 7.33 -12.57
C GLU A 221 -13.76 6.30 -12.08
N LYS A 222 -14.20 5.04 -11.99
CA LYS A 222 -13.32 3.94 -11.63
C LYS A 222 -12.17 3.81 -12.64
N GLY A 223 -10.93 3.82 -12.12
CA GLY A 223 -9.72 3.71 -12.94
C GLY A 223 -9.22 5.02 -13.54
N ASP A 224 -9.86 6.16 -13.27
CA ASP A 224 -9.32 7.47 -13.67
C ASP A 224 -8.07 7.79 -12.82
N PRO A 225 -6.90 8.01 -13.45
CA PRO A 225 -5.64 8.28 -12.74
C PRO A 225 -5.71 9.47 -11.77
N ARG A 226 -6.61 10.42 -11.99
CA ARG A 226 -6.82 11.59 -11.12
C ARG A 226 -7.44 11.22 -9.76
N PHE A 227 -8.04 10.03 -9.65
CA PHE A 227 -8.66 9.49 -8.44
C PHE A 227 -7.90 8.31 -7.85
N ARG A 228 -6.64 8.13 -8.28
CA ARG A 228 -5.71 7.22 -7.66
C ARG A 228 -5.46 7.64 -6.20
N VAL A 229 -5.45 6.67 -5.30
CA VAL A 229 -5.28 6.90 -3.86
C VAL A 229 -3.86 6.57 -3.44
N TYR A 230 -3.24 7.50 -2.75
CA TYR A 230 -1.94 7.36 -2.09
C TYR A 230 -2.11 7.47 -0.59
N TRP A 231 -1.24 6.83 0.16
CA TRP A 231 -1.18 6.92 1.62
C TRP A 231 0.21 6.48 2.14
N PRO A 232 0.68 6.94 3.28
CA PRO A 232 0.19 8.14 3.94
C PRO A 232 0.50 9.38 3.12
N ILE A 233 -0.41 10.36 3.12
CA ILE A 233 -0.13 11.68 2.56
C ILE A 233 0.46 12.55 3.67
N ALA A 234 1.69 13.01 3.47
CA ALA A 234 2.31 13.95 4.38
C ALA A 234 1.60 15.32 4.32
N ASP A 235 1.31 15.88 5.47
CA ASP A 235 0.66 17.19 5.61
C ASP A 235 1.72 18.31 5.43
N VAL A 236 2.37 18.33 4.25
CA VAL A 236 3.54 19.18 4.01
C VAL A 236 3.23 20.63 3.64
N ASN A 237 1.98 20.95 3.22
CA ASN A 237 1.63 22.28 2.73
C ASN A 237 0.22 22.73 3.15
N GLY A 238 -0.23 22.32 4.31
CA GLY A 238 -1.54 22.67 4.83
C GLY A 238 -2.62 21.62 4.52
N ASP A 239 -3.82 21.89 4.99
CA ASP A 239 -4.94 20.93 5.02
C ASP A 239 -5.36 20.37 3.66
N ASP A 240 -4.93 21.00 2.57
CA ASP A 240 -5.40 20.72 1.20
C ASP A 240 -4.50 19.79 0.39
N ALA A 241 -3.30 19.47 0.90
CA ALA A 241 -2.37 18.58 0.20
C ALA A 241 -3.00 17.20 -0.04
N GLY A 242 -3.00 16.75 -1.28
CA GLY A 242 -3.57 15.46 -1.68
C GLY A 242 -5.11 15.41 -1.64
N ALA A 243 -5.81 16.55 -1.66
CA ALA A 243 -7.27 16.52 -1.76
C ALA A 243 -7.74 16.18 -3.17
N PHE A 244 -8.75 15.32 -3.26
CA PHE A 244 -9.54 15.12 -4.46
C PHE A 244 -10.55 16.25 -4.62
N LYS A 245 -11.14 16.37 -5.81
CA LYS A 245 -12.23 17.32 -6.07
C LYS A 245 -13.48 16.60 -6.55
N MET A 246 -14.63 17.04 -6.06
CA MET A 246 -15.92 16.63 -6.59
C MET A 246 -16.20 17.28 -7.94
N LEU A 247 -17.12 16.69 -8.71
CA LEU A 247 -17.58 17.26 -9.96
C LEU A 247 -18.14 18.68 -9.74
N HIS A 248 -17.60 19.65 -10.44
CA HIS A 248 -17.96 21.06 -10.30
C HIS A 248 -19.47 21.34 -10.52
N SER A 249 -20.12 20.65 -11.45
CA SER A 249 -21.57 20.77 -11.70
C SER A 249 -22.45 20.32 -10.53
N TYR A 250 -21.89 19.61 -9.56
CA TYR A 250 -22.59 19.24 -8.31
C TYR A 250 -22.38 20.24 -7.18
N ARG A 251 -21.60 21.28 -7.41
CA ARG A 251 -21.61 22.47 -6.57
C ARG A 251 -22.96 23.16 -6.77
N GLY A 252 -23.89 22.84 -5.96
CA GLY A 252 -25.20 23.46 -5.97
C GLY A 252 -25.59 23.82 -4.55
N ASN A 253 -26.62 24.58 -4.40
CA ASN A 253 -27.17 24.98 -3.10
C ASN A 253 -27.89 23.81 -2.39
N THR A 254 -27.62 22.57 -2.75
CA THR A 254 -28.29 21.39 -2.20
C THR A 254 -27.31 20.26 -1.93
N SER A 255 -27.52 19.57 -0.83
CA SER A 255 -26.82 18.32 -0.55
C SER A 255 -27.14 17.26 -1.60
N LYS A 256 -26.19 16.38 -1.89
CA LYS A 256 -26.30 15.32 -2.90
C LYS A 256 -26.21 13.94 -2.28
N ARG A 257 -27.06 13.03 -2.75
CA ARG A 257 -26.95 11.61 -2.45
C ARG A 257 -25.88 10.99 -3.34
N VAL A 258 -24.96 10.26 -2.73
CA VAL A 258 -23.81 9.68 -3.42
C VAL A 258 -23.50 8.29 -2.87
N ASN A 259 -22.93 7.44 -3.73
CA ASN A 259 -22.16 6.27 -3.34
C ASN A 259 -20.69 6.67 -3.30
N ILE A 260 -20.07 6.49 -2.17
CA ILE A 260 -18.63 6.75 -1.98
C ILE A 260 -17.93 5.41 -1.85
N THR A 261 -16.98 5.15 -2.73
CA THR A 261 -16.15 3.94 -2.69
C THR A 261 -14.69 4.32 -2.59
N LEU A 262 -14.00 3.70 -1.63
CA LEU A 262 -12.55 3.66 -1.54
C LEU A 262 -12.13 2.21 -1.80
N ASP A 263 -11.49 1.97 -2.95
CA ASP A 263 -11.08 0.65 -3.43
C ASP A 263 -9.56 0.49 -3.30
N MET A 264 -9.16 -0.16 -2.23
CA MET A 264 -7.78 -0.55 -1.91
C MET A 264 -7.59 -2.07 -2.08
N SER A 265 -8.40 -2.69 -2.95
CA SER A 265 -8.36 -4.13 -3.17
C SER A 265 -7.06 -4.55 -3.88
N PRO A 266 -6.57 -5.77 -3.60
CA PRO A 266 -5.39 -6.28 -4.28
C PRO A 266 -5.64 -6.62 -5.76
N ASP A 267 -6.90 -6.63 -6.20
CA ASP A 267 -7.31 -6.99 -7.55
C ASP A 267 -7.17 -5.82 -8.54
N THR A 268 -6.99 -4.60 -8.06
CA THR A 268 -6.77 -3.42 -8.88
C THR A 268 -5.28 -3.19 -9.14
N GLU A 269 -4.92 -2.69 -10.31
CA GLU A 269 -3.53 -2.31 -10.60
C GLU A 269 -3.04 -1.19 -9.68
N GLU A 270 -3.93 -0.24 -9.40
CA GLU A 270 -3.72 0.89 -8.50
C GLU A 270 -4.92 1.03 -7.55
N TYR A 271 -4.74 1.73 -6.44
CA TYR A 271 -5.83 2.04 -5.53
C TYR A 271 -6.61 3.26 -6.03
N TYR A 272 -7.92 3.19 -5.94
CA TYR A 272 -8.79 4.24 -6.45
C TYR A 272 -9.89 4.62 -5.47
N ASN A 273 -10.40 5.83 -5.62
CA ASN A 273 -11.70 6.18 -5.11
C ASN A 273 -12.61 6.64 -6.25
N TYR A 274 -13.90 6.50 -6.05
CA TYR A 274 -14.90 7.03 -6.97
C TYR A 274 -16.19 7.37 -6.24
N ILE A 275 -16.89 8.36 -6.79
CA ILE A 275 -18.16 8.84 -6.25
C ILE A 275 -19.20 8.75 -7.36
N GLU A 276 -20.23 7.95 -7.13
CA GLU A 276 -21.39 7.85 -7.99
C GLU A 276 -22.48 8.77 -7.45
N TYR A 277 -23.00 9.64 -8.30
CA TYR A 277 -24.07 10.56 -7.96
C TYR A 277 -25.42 9.91 -8.25
N LEU A 278 -26.32 9.91 -7.27
CA LEU A 278 -27.61 9.20 -7.34
C LEU A 278 -28.77 10.14 -7.72
N ASP A 279 -28.57 11.48 -7.65
CA ASP A 279 -29.60 12.50 -7.92
C ASP A 279 -29.14 13.51 -8.97
#